data_737d60de319b822f5c89fba2876db93d
#
_entry.id   737d60de319b822f5c89fba2876db93d
#
_cell.length_a   1.000
_cell.length_b   1.000
_cell.length_c   1.000
_cell.angle_alpha   90.00
_cell.angle_beta   90.00
_cell.angle_gamma   90.00
#
_symmetry.space_group_name_H-M   'P 1'
#
loop_
_entity.id
_entity.type
_entity.pdbx_description
1 polymer ?
#
loop_
_entity_poly.entity_id
_entity_poly.type
_entity_poly.pdbx_seq_one_letter_code
_entity_poly.pdbx_strand_id
1 'polypeptide(L)'
;DQSGVSEKQIREYIKENLNEDGTVYILGGTDVVTSRFERSLKSINVKRLAGETRYETNLEILEESGVSDEDFLACTGEGFADSLSASAVGKPILLVDNRGLTKQQKTYLDKAAVDDVYLIGGADVVSKKVGRELQKYDQDDQVTRIAGDNRYKTSIAVAKKFFPDKCDTAVLAYGMKFPDGLAGGPLAISLESPLLLVEDTAYADAKTYAQKAGIKKLAVLGGTDVIADKTANMIVK
;
A
#
# COMPACT_ATOMS: atom_id res chain seq x y z
N ASP A 1 -20.30 -8.09 -4.14
CA ASP A 1 -19.01 -8.74 -4.15
C ASP A 1 -19.17 -10.26 -4.02
N GLN A 2 -18.30 -11.03 -4.71
CA GLN A 2 -18.29 -12.51 -4.70
C GLN A 2 -17.47 -13.08 -3.52
N SER A 3 -16.95 -12.25 -2.63
CA SER A 3 -16.05 -12.61 -1.53
C SER A 3 -16.73 -13.23 -0.30
N GLY A 4 -18.05 -13.42 -0.32
CA GLY A 4 -18.80 -14.01 0.81
C GLY A 4 -19.10 -13.05 1.97
N VAL A 5 -18.50 -11.88 2.05
CA VAL A 5 -18.89 -10.84 3.01
C VAL A 5 -20.06 -10.06 2.42
N SER A 6 -21.24 -10.18 3.03
CA SER A 6 -22.43 -9.50 2.54
C SER A 6 -22.38 -7.99 2.81
N GLU A 7 -23.00 -7.19 1.94
CA GLU A 7 -23.20 -5.74 2.18
C GLU A 7 -23.84 -5.48 3.56
N LYS A 8 -24.64 -6.42 4.06
CA LYS A 8 -25.26 -6.36 5.38
C LYS A 8 -24.20 -6.40 6.49
N GLN A 9 -23.26 -7.34 6.44
CA GLN A 9 -22.18 -7.46 7.44
C GLN A 9 -21.28 -6.23 7.45
N ILE A 10 -20.94 -5.67 6.27
CA ILE A 10 -20.17 -4.43 6.18
C ILE A 10 -20.92 -3.28 6.86
N ARG A 11 -22.24 -3.13 6.61
CA ARG A 11 -23.05 -2.07 7.25
C ARG A 11 -23.15 -2.26 8.77
N GLU A 12 -23.30 -3.49 9.22
CA GLU A 12 -23.36 -3.81 10.65
C GLU A 12 -22.03 -3.44 11.32
N TYR A 13 -20.92 -3.87 10.74
CA TYR A 13 -19.58 -3.51 11.22
C TYR A 13 -19.34 -1.99 11.28
N ILE A 14 -19.72 -1.26 10.22
CA ILE A 14 -19.61 0.21 10.21
C ILE A 14 -20.42 0.84 11.36
N LYS A 15 -21.67 0.40 11.55
CA LYS A 15 -22.55 0.92 12.60
C LYS A 15 -22.04 0.64 14.02
N GLU A 16 -21.40 -0.49 14.22
CA GLU A 16 -20.88 -0.91 15.52
C GLU A 16 -19.55 -0.23 15.88
N ASN A 17 -18.78 0.20 14.88
CA ASN A 17 -17.40 0.66 15.08
C ASN A 17 -17.17 2.14 14.71
N LEU A 18 -18.10 2.78 13.99
CA LEU A 18 -17.96 4.17 13.60
C LEU A 18 -18.42 5.09 14.74
N ASN A 19 -17.63 6.07 15.10
CA ASN A 19 -18.03 7.14 16.04
C ASN A 19 -19.20 7.96 15.50
N GLU A 20 -19.97 8.64 16.37
CA GLU A 20 -21.17 9.41 15.99
C GLU A 20 -20.91 10.43 14.89
N ASP A 21 -19.78 11.15 14.95
CA ASP A 21 -19.36 12.14 13.94
C ASP A 21 -18.41 11.57 12.88
N GLY A 22 -18.23 10.25 12.85
CA GLY A 22 -17.31 9.58 11.94
C GLY A 22 -17.77 9.65 10.48
N THR A 23 -16.81 9.63 9.56
CA THR A 23 -17.05 9.60 8.11
C THR A 23 -16.61 8.28 7.51
N VAL A 24 -17.44 7.69 6.67
CA VAL A 24 -17.10 6.54 5.84
C VAL A 24 -16.61 7.05 4.48
N TYR A 25 -15.36 6.78 4.17
CA TYR A 25 -14.80 7.08 2.85
C TYR A 25 -15.03 5.90 1.90
N ILE A 26 -15.65 6.17 0.76
CA ILE A 26 -15.80 5.20 -0.34
C ILE A 26 -14.73 5.49 -1.38
N LEU A 27 -13.81 4.56 -1.56
CA LEU A 27 -12.71 4.69 -2.53
C LEU A 27 -13.08 4.06 -3.86
N GLY A 28 -13.13 4.87 -4.91
CA GLY A 28 -13.46 4.47 -6.27
C GLY A 28 -14.87 4.81 -6.72
N GLY A 29 -15.07 4.72 -8.03
CA GLY A 29 -16.31 5.09 -8.72
C GLY A 29 -17.48 4.15 -8.46
N THR A 30 -18.63 4.50 -9.01
CA THR A 30 -19.89 3.74 -8.85
C THR A 30 -19.87 2.38 -9.52
N ASP A 31 -18.94 2.15 -10.44
CA ASP A 31 -18.74 0.86 -11.12
C ASP A 31 -18.08 -0.18 -10.22
N VAL A 32 -17.34 0.26 -9.18
CA VAL A 32 -16.66 -0.63 -8.22
C VAL A 32 -17.38 -0.69 -6.89
N VAL A 33 -17.85 0.44 -6.34
CA VAL A 33 -18.69 0.50 -5.16
C VAL A 33 -20.00 1.19 -5.53
N THR A 34 -21.05 0.42 -5.68
CA THR A 34 -22.33 0.89 -6.26
C THR A 34 -22.98 2.00 -5.45
N SER A 35 -23.67 2.94 -6.15
CA SER A 35 -24.52 3.95 -5.52
C SER A 35 -25.62 3.34 -4.65
N ARG A 36 -26.04 2.08 -4.90
CA ARG A 36 -26.99 1.38 -4.05
C ARG A 36 -26.41 1.12 -2.67
N PHE A 37 -25.15 0.64 -2.59
CA PHE A 37 -24.47 0.43 -1.30
C PHE A 37 -24.30 1.76 -0.56
N GLU A 38 -23.82 2.80 -1.24
CA GLU A 38 -23.67 4.15 -0.67
C GLU A 38 -24.98 4.67 -0.08
N ARG A 39 -26.09 4.61 -0.84
CA ARG A 39 -27.42 4.98 -0.35
C ARG A 39 -27.89 4.14 0.85
N SER A 40 -27.38 2.94 1.01
CA SER A 40 -27.73 2.10 2.18
C SER A 40 -27.12 2.58 3.49
N LEU A 41 -26.19 3.54 3.44
CA LEU A 41 -25.51 4.18 4.57
C LEU A 41 -26.12 5.56 4.94
N LYS A 42 -27.40 5.82 4.61
CA LYS A 42 -28.08 7.12 4.73
C LYS A 42 -27.95 7.85 6.06
N SER A 43 -27.76 7.12 7.16
CA SER A 43 -27.65 7.69 8.51
C SER A 43 -26.20 7.94 8.94
N ILE A 44 -25.26 7.87 8.02
CA ILE A 44 -23.83 7.95 8.25
C ILE A 44 -23.26 9.03 7.33
N ASN A 45 -22.29 9.80 7.80
CA ASN A 45 -21.54 10.68 6.92
C ASN A 45 -20.74 9.84 5.93
N VAL A 46 -21.01 10.00 4.65
CA VAL A 46 -20.33 9.27 3.57
C VAL A 46 -19.70 10.27 2.62
N LYS A 47 -18.41 10.07 2.32
CA LYS A 47 -17.68 10.81 1.31
C LYS A 47 -17.06 9.86 0.30
N ARG A 48 -17.38 10.05 -0.99
CA ARG A 48 -16.77 9.28 -2.07
C ARG A 48 -15.56 10.02 -2.60
N LEU A 49 -14.44 9.29 -2.73
CA LEU A 49 -13.20 9.74 -3.36
C LEU A 49 -13.00 8.91 -4.63
N ALA A 50 -13.16 9.51 -5.80
CA ALA A 50 -13.14 8.81 -7.07
C ALA A 50 -12.79 9.73 -8.23
N GLY A 51 -11.89 9.28 -9.10
CA GLY A 51 -11.59 9.85 -10.41
C GLY A 51 -11.95 8.87 -11.53
N GLU A 52 -11.77 9.27 -12.77
CA GLU A 52 -11.99 8.42 -13.94
C GLU A 52 -11.00 7.26 -14.00
N THR A 53 -9.81 7.45 -13.44
CA THR A 53 -8.73 6.48 -13.38
C THR A 53 -8.27 6.23 -11.95
N ARG A 54 -7.50 5.15 -11.73
CA ARG A 54 -6.84 4.88 -10.43
C ARG A 54 -5.88 6.00 -10.00
N TYR A 55 -5.27 6.69 -10.95
CA TYR A 55 -4.36 7.81 -10.69
C TYR A 55 -5.09 9.03 -10.14
N GLU A 56 -6.24 9.35 -10.72
CA GLU A 56 -7.12 10.43 -10.24
C GLU A 56 -7.77 10.08 -8.91
N THR A 57 -8.26 8.84 -8.75
CA THR A 57 -8.77 8.37 -7.45
C THR A 57 -7.69 8.48 -6.37
N ASN A 58 -6.44 8.14 -6.69
CA ASN A 58 -5.31 8.29 -5.75
C ASN A 58 -5.05 9.76 -5.39
N LEU A 59 -5.14 10.68 -6.36
CA LEU A 59 -5.02 12.11 -6.08
C LEU A 59 -6.12 12.62 -5.16
N GLU A 60 -7.39 12.24 -5.40
CA GLU A 60 -8.51 12.59 -4.52
C GLU A 60 -8.26 12.13 -3.07
N ILE A 61 -7.67 10.94 -2.90
CA ILE A 61 -7.30 10.42 -1.57
C ILE A 61 -6.19 11.27 -0.94
N LEU A 62 -5.16 11.61 -1.70
CA LEU A 62 -4.04 12.43 -1.24
C LEU A 62 -4.49 13.86 -0.88
N GLU A 63 -5.34 14.48 -1.71
CA GLU A 63 -5.91 15.80 -1.45
C GLU A 63 -6.80 15.80 -0.19
N GLU A 64 -7.64 14.77 -0.02
CA GLU A 64 -8.49 14.61 1.17
C GLU A 64 -7.69 14.38 2.45
N SER A 65 -6.55 13.70 2.36
CA SER A 65 -5.67 13.46 3.51
C SER A 65 -4.97 14.72 4.01
N GLY A 66 -4.87 15.75 3.16
CA GLY A 66 -4.20 17.02 3.48
C GLY A 66 -2.69 16.87 3.72
N VAL A 67 -2.08 15.82 3.17
CA VAL A 67 -0.65 15.53 3.35
C VAL A 67 0.20 16.61 2.69
N SER A 68 1.14 17.18 3.45
CA SER A 68 2.20 18.08 2.99
C SER A 68 3.45 17.91 3.86
N ASP A 69 4.60 18.34 3.37
CA ASP A 69 5.89 18.28 4.07
C ASP A 69 6.23 16.84 4.53
N GLU A 70 6.06 15.87 3.62
CA GLU A 70 6.26 14.45 3.88
C GLU A 70 7.01 13.77 2.74
N ASP A 71 7.69 12.67 3.07
CA ASP A 71 8.25 11.77 2.06
C ASP A 71 7.15 11.11 1.24
N PHE A 72 7.33 10.99 -0.06
CA PHE A 72 6.41 10.33 -0.97
C PHE A 72 6.97 9.03 -1.54
N LEU A 73 6.14 8.00 -1.56
CA LEU A 73 6.45 6.72 -2.19
C LEU A 73 5.76 6.64 -3.56
N ALA A 74 6.53 6.71 -4.65
CA ALA A 74 5.98 6.58 -6.00
C ALA A 74 5.96 5.11 -6.42
N CYS A 75 4.77 4.56 -6.64
CA CYS A 75 4.53 3.18 -7.05
C CYS A 75 3.83 3.14 -8.41
N THR A 76 4.06 2.08 -9.20
CA THR A 76 3.26 1.88 -10.42
C THR A 76 1.78 1.66 -10.10
N GLY A 77 0.91 2.28 -10.90
CA GLY A 77 -0.53 2.00 -10.88
C GLY A 77 -0.92 0.74 -11.66
N GLU A 78 0.01 0.13 -12.41
CA GLU A 78 -0.26 -1.05 -13.24
C GLU A 78 -0.11 -2.40 -12.50
N GLY A 79 0.49 -2.36 -11.31
CA GLY A 79 0.69 -3.53 -10.45
C GLY A 79 0.41 -3.20 -8.99
N PHE A 80 0.17 -4.22 -8.17
CA PHE A 80 -0.19 -4.05 -6.76
C PHE A 80 0.95 -4.34 -5.79
N ALA A 81 1.93 -5.14 -6.19
CA ALA A 81 2.89 -5.73 -5.26
C ALA A 81 3.78 -4.68 -4.58
N ASP A 82 4.29 -3.71 -5.35
CA ASP A 82 5.16 -2.67 -4.84
C ASP A 82 4.41 -1.72 -3.90
N SER A 83 3.17 -1.32 -4.27
CA SER A 83 2.32 -0.48 -3.42
C SER A 83 1.85 -1.19 -2.14
N LEU A 84 1.60 -2.51 -2.19
CA LEU A 84 1.33 -3.29 -0.97
C LEU A 84 2.52 -3.27 -0.01
N SER A 85 3.73 -3.48 -0.52
CA SER A 85 4.94 -3.41 0.31
C SER A 85 5.17 -2.02 0.88
N ALA A 86 4.95 -0.98 0.07
CA ALA A 86 5.07 0.42 0.45
C ALA A 86 4.03 0.84 1.49
N SER A 87 2.83 0.25 1.47
CA SER A 87 1.73 0.64 2.37
C SER A 87 2.05 0.44 3.87
N ALA A 88 2.96 -0.46 4.19
CA ALA A 88 3.42 -0.68 5.57
C ALA A 88 4.26 0.48 6.14
N VAL A 89 4.79 1.34 5.28
CA VAL A 89 5.66 2.46 5.67
C VAL A 89 4.86 3.59 6.33
N GLY A 90 3.57 3.70 6.02
CA GLY A 90 2.72 4.76 6.56
C GLY A 90 2.94 6.15 5.92
N LYS A 91 3.69 6.22 4.83
CA LYS A 91 3.92 7.45 4.06
C LYS A 91 2.94 7.54 2.87
N PRO A 92 2.68 8.76 2.34
CA PRO A 92 1.85 8.95 1.17
C PRO A 92 2.33 8.14 -0.04
N ILE A 93 1.42 7.47 -0.74
CA ILE A 93 1.73 6.73 -1.96
C ILE A 93 1.13 7.46 -3.16
N LEU A 94 1.99 7.90 -4.08
CA LEU A 94 1.59 8.42 -5.38
C LEU A 94 1.63 7.29 -6.41
N LEU A 95 0.47 6.93 -6.96
CA LEU A 95 0.41 5.98 -8.08
C LEU A 95 0.82 6.67 -9.38
N VAL A 96 1.79 6.12 -10.09
CA VAL A 96 2.32 6.70 -11.33
C VAL A 96 2.19 5.77 -12.53
N ASP A 97 2.02 6.37 -13.70
CA ASP A 97 2.08 5.69 -15.01
C ASP A 97 3.50 5.80 -15.58
N ASN A 98 3.99 4.75 -16.24
CA ASN A 98 5.32 4.75 -16.86
C ASN A 98 5.53 5.80 -17.97
N ARG A 99 4.42 6.34 -18.51
CA ARG A 99 4.45 7.39 -19.53
C ARG A 99 4.82 8.77 -18.97
N GLY A 100 4.73 8.98 -17.65
CA GLY A 100 5.06 10.23 -16.96
C GLY A 100 3.95 10.71 -16.04
N LEU A 101 4.20 11.80 -15.33
CA LEU A 101 3.23 12.42 -14.43
C LEU A 101 2.14 13.16 -15.22
N THR A 102 0.90 13.03 -14.78
CA THR A 102 -0.22 13.81 -15.30
C THR A 102 -0.10 15.28 -14.88
N LYS A 103 -0.87 16.17 -15.56
CA LYS A 103 -0.92 17.57 -15.18
C LYS A 103 -1.45 17.76 -13.76
N GLN A 104 -2.47 16.99 -13.38
CA GLN A 104 -3.03 17.04 -12.03
C GLN A 104 -2.01 16.62 -10.97
N GLN A 105 -1.26 15.54 -11.22
CA GLN A 105 -0.18 15.11 -10.31
C GLN A 105 0.88 16.19 -10.11
N LYS A 106 1.31 16.84 -11.20
CA LYS A 106 2.27 17.95 -11.12
C LYS A 106 1.72 19.12 -10.29
N THR A 107 0.45 19.50 -10.55
CA THR A 107 -0.21 20.57 -9.78
C THR A 107 -0.36 20.22 -8.30
N TYR A 108 -0.62 18.96 -7.97
CA TYR A 108 -0.68 18.48 -6.60
C TYR A 108 0.70 18.55 -5.92
N LEU A 109 1.74 18.02 -6.57
CA LEU A 109 3.11 18.02 -6.05
C LEU A 109 3.67 19.42 -5.87
N ASP A 110 3.32 20.37 -6.75
CA ASP A 110 3.68 21.79 -6.59
C ASP A 110 3.16 22.42 -5.29
N LYS A 111 2.08 21.86 -4.72
CA LYS A 111 1.43 22.34 -3.49
C LYS A 111 1.79 21.54 -2.25
N ALA A 112 2.13 20.28 -2.42
CA ALA A 112 2.32 19.33 -1.32
C ALA A 112 3.62 19.56 -0.52
N ALA A 113 4.58 20.35 -1.03
CA ALA A 113 5.89 20.56 -0.41
C ALA A 113 6.53 19.22 0.00
N VAL A 114 6.88 18.42 -1.00
CA VAL A 114 7.41 17.05 -0.82
C VAL A 114 8.83 17.11 -0.25
N ASP A 115 9.11 16.30 0.77
CA ASP A 115 10.46 16.12 1.30
C ASP A 115 11.27 15.19 0.37
N ASP A 116 11.41 13.91 0.71
CA ASP A 116 12.11 12.92 -0.12
C ASP A 116 11.13 12.14 -1.01
N VAL A 117 11.57 11.77 -2.21
CA VAL A 117 10.82 10.88 -3.11
C VAL A 117 11.51 9.53 -3.25
N TYR A 118 10.79 8.47 -2.92
CA TYR A 118 11.22 7.09 -3.09
C TYR A 118 10.47 6.42 -4.23
N LEU A 119 11.20 5.93 -5.24
CA LEU A 119 10.63 5.14 -6.34
C LEU A 119 10.61 3.67 -5.96
N ILE A 120 9.43 3.10 -5.74
CA ILE A 120 9.29 1.70 -5.34
C ILE A 120 9.07 0.82 -6.57
N GLY A 121 10.03 -0.07 -6.80
CA GLY A 121 10.04 -0.97 -7.96
C GLY A 121 11.11 -0.64 -9.00
N GLY A 122 11.34 -1.59 -9.91
CA GLY A 122 12.35 -1.49 -10.97
C GLY A 122 12.04 -0.42 -12.02
N ALA A 123 13.00 -0.14 -12.91
CA ALA A 123 12.82 0.87 -13.95
C ALA A 123 11.85 0.46 -15.08
N ASP A 124 11.47 -0.81 -15.12
CA ASP A 124 10.44 -1.40 -15.98
C ASP A 124 9.01 -1.12 -15.48
N VAL A 125 8.84 -0.91 -14.16
CA VAL A 125 7.54 -0.60 -13.54
C VAL A 125 7.38 0.87 -13.17
N VAL A 126 8.44 1.55 -12.72
CA VAL A 126 8.50 3.01 -12.55
C VAL A 126 9.66 3.55 -13.39
N SER A 127 9.35 4.07 -14.57
CA SER A 127 10.36 4.42 -15.58
C SER A 127 11.36 5.48 -15.10
N LYS A 128 12.54 5.50 -15.74
CA LYS A 128 13.53 6.55 -15.50
C LYS A 128 12.99 7.94 -15.87
N LYS A 129 12.01 8.02 -16.79
CA LYS A 129 11.35 9.28 -17.15
C LYS A 129 10.56 9.82 -15.96
N VAL A 130 9.73 8.96 -15.33
CA VAL A 130 8.97 9.32 -14.13
C VAL A 130 9.91 9.77 -13.01
N GLY A 131 11.01 9.04 -12.78
CA GLY A 131 12.01 9.43 -11.79
C GLY A 131 12.56 10.83 -12.02
N ARG A 132 12.92 11.18 -13.27
CA ARG A 132 13.40 12.53 -13.61
C ARG A 132 12.32 13.61 -13.47
N GLU A 133 11.05 13.27 -13.68
CA GLU A 133 9.95 14.21 -13.48
C GLU A 133 9.70 14.45 -11.98
N LEU A 134 9.78 13.40 -11.16
CA LEU A 134 9.62 13.49 -9.70
C LEU A 134 10.79 14.17 -9.01
N GLN A 135 11.99 14.04 -9.53
CA GLN A 135 13.20 14.70 -9.01
C GLN A 135 13.05 16.22 -8.81
N LYS A 136 12.19 16.86 -9.58
CA LYS A 136 11.91 18.31 -9.48
C LYS A 136 11.09 18.69 -8.25
N TYR A 137 10.50 17.72 -7.57
CA TYR A 137 9.64 17.89 -6.40
C TYR A 137 10.30 17.38 -5.12
N ASP A 138 11.41 16.68 -5.25
CA ASP A 138 12.23 16.20 -4.15
C ASP A 138 13.09 17.36 -3.62
N GLN A 139 13.16 17.52 -2.31
CA GLN A 139 13.81 18.66 -1.67
C GLN A 139 15.29 18.80 -2.04
N ASP A 140 15.99 17.66 -2.21
CA ASP A 140 17.41 17.60 -2.52
C ASP A 140 17.68 17.34 -4.02
N ASP A 141 16.67 17.40 -4.88
CA ASP A 141 16.73 17.02 -6.30
C ASP A 141 17.26 15.58 -6.52
N GLN A 142 17.03 14.67 -5.56
CA GLN A 142 17.53 13.29 -5.60
C GLN A 142 16.47 12.27 -5.24
N VAL A 143 15.89 11.60 -6.24
CA VAL A 143 14.97 10.50 -5.99
C VAL A 143 15.73 9.21 -5.68
N THR A 144 15.33 8.50 -4.64
CA THR A 144 15.90 7.22 -4.24
C THR A 144 15.06 6.06 -4.76
N ARG A 145 15.67 5.15 -5.55
CA ARG A 145 14.99 3.94 -6.01
C ARG A 145 15.19 2.79 -5.04
N ILE A 146 14.08 2.14 -4.67
CA ILE A 146 14.04 0.94 -3.83
C ILE A 146 13.41 -0.18 -4.65
N ALA A 147 14.22 -1.15 -5.04
CA ALA A 147 13.81 -2.25 -5.92
C ALA A 147 14.60 -3.52 -5.65
N GLY A 148 14.02 -4.64 -6.02
CA GLY A 148 14.67 -5.92 -6.18
C GLY A 148 14.35 -6.53 -7.55
N ASP A 149 14.93 -7.70 -7.86
CA ASP A 149 14.73 -8.37 -9.16
C ASP A 149 13.29 -8.88 -9.36
N ASN A 150 12.52 -8.93 -8.30
CA ASN A 150 11.11 -9.33 -8.30
C ASN A 150 10.38 -8.73 -7.10
N ARG A 151 9.04 -8.89 -7.05
CA ARG A 151 8.18 -8.35 -5.99
C ARG A 151 8.59 -8.76 -4.57
N TYR A 152 9.08 -9.99 -4.39
CA TYR A 152 9.54 -10.49 -3.09
C TYR A 152 10.78 -9.75 -2.62
N LYS A 153 11.76 -9.58 -3.51
CA LYS A 153 12.98 -8.82 -3.22
C LYS A 153 12.72 -7.32 -3.08
N THR A 154 11.74 -6.76 -3.83
CA THR A 154 11.32 -5.37 -3.64
C THR A 154 10.73 -5.18 -2.25
N SER A 155 9.85 -6.09 -1.76
CA SER A 155 9.30 -5.99 -0.40
C SER A 155 10.39 -6.03 0.67
N ILE A 156 11.42 -6.86 0.48
CA ILE A 156 12.59 -6.90 1.37
C ILE A 156 13.42 -5.61 1.28
N ALA A 157 13.56 -5.01 0.10
CA ALA A 157 14.28 -3.75 -0.07
C ALA A 157 13.56 -2.59 0.65
N VAL A 158 12.23 -2.53 0.55
CA VAL A 158 11.37 -1.59 1.31
C VAL A 158 11.55 -1.82 2.82
N ALA A 159 11.45 -3.07 3.27
CA ALA A 159 11.62 -3.41 4.67
C ALA A 159 12.99 -2.98 5.21
N LYS A 160 14.08 -3.21 4.48
CA LYS A 160 15.43 -2.79 4.87
C LYS A 160 15.62 -1.28 4.94
N LYS A 161 14.95 -0.53 4.07
CA LYS A 161 15.08 0.93 4.03
C LYS A 161 14.31 1.58 5.20
N PHE A 162 13.06 1.15 5.42
CA PHE A 162 12.16 1.84 6.33
C PHE A 162 12.04 1.18 7.72
N PHE A 163 12.52 -0.07 7.85
CA PHE A 163 12.58 -0.79 9.13
C PHE A 163 14.01 -1.28 9.37
N PRO A 164 14.99 -0.36 9.51
CA PRO A 164 16.41 -0.71 9.64
C PRO A 164 16.74 -1.32 10.99
N ASP A 165 15.95 -1.00 12.01
CA ASP A 165 16.15 -1.48 13.38
C ASP A 165 15.54 -2.88 13.56
N LYS A 166 15.84 -3.50 14.70
CA LYS A 166 15.25 -4.78 15.06
C LYS A 166 13.76 -4.62 15.31
N CYS A 167 12.96 -5.48 14.69
CA CYS A 167 11.54 -5.60 14.95
C CYS A 167 11.18 -7.05 15.30
N ASP A 168 10.26 -7.23 16.24
CA ASP A 168 9.84 -8.57 16.69
C ASP A 168 8.79 -9.20 15.77
N THR A 169 8.11 -8.40 14.98
CA THR A 169 6.94 -8.80 14.17
C THR A 169 7.14 -8.46 12.70
N ALA A 170 6.59 -9.27 11.81
CA ALA A 170 6.35 -8.92 10.40
C ALA A 170 4.96 -9.35 9.96
N VAL A 171 4.39 -8.63 9.00
CA VAL A 171 3.17 -9.03 8.29
C VAL A 171 3.58 -9.78 7.03
N LEU A 172 3.01 -10.96 6.80
CA LEU A 172 3.20 -11.73 5.57
C LEU A 172 1.94 -11.64 4.71
N ALA A 173 2.11 -11.34 3.44
CA ALA A 173 1.04 -11.33 2.46
C ALA A 173 1.43 -12.14 1.21
N TYR A 174 0.43 -12.77 0.56
CA TYR A 174 0.65 -13.53 -0.65
C TYR A 174 1.02 -12.62 -1.82
N GLY A 175 2.18 -12.86 -2.41
CA GLY A 175 2.74 -11.98 -3.45
C GLY A 175 2.07 -12.04 -4.81
N MET A 176 1.23 -13.06 -5.08
CA MET A 176 0.64 -13.27 -6.40
C MET A 176 -0.78 -12.70 -6.54
N LYS A 177 -1.44 -12.36 -5.42
CA LYS A 177 -2.79 -11.76 -5.40
C LYS A 177 -2.85 -10.68 -4.32
N PHE A 178 -3.71 -9.69 -4.51
CA PHE A 178 -3.79 -8.53 -3.61
C PHE A 178 -4.86 -8.61 -2.51
N PRO A 179 -5.96 -9.39 -2.60
CA PRO A 179 -7.09 -9.22 -1.67
C PRO A 179 -6.70 -9.34 -0.20
N ASP A 180 -5.94 -10.37 0.15
CA ASP A 180 -5.51 -10.59 1.53
C ASP A 180 -4.51 -9.52 2.00
N GLY A 181 -3.69 -9.01 1.07
CA GLY A 181 -2.68 -7.99 1.36
C GLY A 181 -3.21 -6.57 1.56
N LEU A 182 -4.43 -6.25 1.08
CA LEU A 182 -4.97 -4.88 1.14
C LEU A 182 -5.11 -4.34 2.57
N ALA A 183 -5.51 -5.18 3.52
CA ALA A 183 -5.57 -4.81 4.93
C ALA A 183 -4.19 -4.88 5.63
N GLY A 184 -3.17 -5.37 4.93
CA GLY A 184 -1.84 -5.61 5.48
C GLY A 184 -1.08 -4.33 5.81
N GLY A 185 -1.22 -3.29 5.01
CA GLY A 185 -0.59 -2.00 5.26
C GLY A 185 -1.02 -1.37 6.59
N PRO A 186 -2.32 -1.11 6.81
CA PRO A 186 -2.81 -0.60 8.09
C PRO A 186 -2.45 -1.49 9.28
N LEU A 187 -2.49 -2.82 9.14
CA LEU A 187 -2.05 -3.74 10.17
C LEU A 187 -0.55 -3.60 10.45
N ALA A 188 0.27 -3.55 9.43
CA ALA A 188 1.73 -3.40 9.56
C ALA A 188 2.09 -2.07 10.25
N ILE A 189 1.42 -0.98 9.91
CA ILE A 189 1.57 0.32 10.58
C ILE A 189 1.22 0.19 12.06
N SER A 190 0.08 -0.43 12.40
CA SER A 190 -0.34 -0.60 13.81
C SER A 190 0.61 -1.50 14.62
N LEU A 191 1.36 -2.37 13.97
CA LEU A 191 2.35 -3.25 14.57
C LEU A 191 3.79 -2.71 14.46
N GLU A 192 3.97 -1.52 13.90
CA GLU A 192 5.29 -0.94 13.60
C GLU A 192 6.22 -1.93 12.90
N SER A 193 5.71 -2.61 11.88
CA SER A 193 6.35 -3.77 11.28
C SER A 193 6.35 -3.75 9.76
N PRO A 194 7.34 -4.39 9.10
CA PRO A 194 7.34 -4.51 7.65
C PRO A 194 6.23 -5.44 7.15
N LEU A 195 5.74 -5.19 5.92
CA LEU A 195 4.93 -6.12 5.15
C LEU A 195 5.83 -6.83 4.12
N LEU A 196 5.95 -8.14 4.25
CA LEU A 196 6.78 -8.97 3.38
C LEU A 196 5.89 -9.79 2.44
N LEU A 197 6.15 -9.70 1.15
CA LEU A 197 5.49 -10.54 0.18
C LEU A 197 6.17 -11.91 0.13
N VAL A 198 5.39 -12.97 0.16
CA VAL A 198 5.88 -14.35 0.13
C VAL A 198 4.95 -15.25 -0.70
N GLU A 199 5.47 -16.41 -1.06
CA GLU A 199 4.72 -17.60 -1.47
C GLU A 199 5.52 -18.86 -1.08
N ASP A 200 4.92 -20.04 -1.17
CA ASP A 200 5.53 -21.28 -0.71
C ASP A 200 6.85 -21.64 -1.43
N THR A 201 7.05 -21.08 -2.62
CA THR A 201 8.28 -21.26 -3.43
C THR A 201 9.22 -20.05 -3.35
N ALA A 202 8.80 -18.91 -2.76
CA ALA A 202 9.56 -17.66 -2.71
C ALA A 202 9.47 -16.99 -1.33
N TYR A 203 10.06 -17.62 -0.33
CA TYR A 203 10.14 -17.11 1.06
C TYR A 203 11.58 -16.99 1.59
N ALA A 204 12.58 -17.48 0.85
CA ALA A 204 13.97 -17.56 1.34
C ALA A 204 14.56 -16.19 1.68
N ASP A 205 14.27 -15.15 0.88
CA ASP A 205 14.71 -13.78 1.15
C ASP A 205 14.02 -13.21 2.39
N ALA A 206 12.72 -13.51 2.58
CA ALA A 206 11.96 -13.12 3.78
C ALA A 206 12.51 -13.79 5.04
N LYS A 207 12.86 -15.10 4.97
CA LYS A 207 13.54 -15.81 6.04
C LYS A 207 14.87 -15.15 6.42
N THR A 208 15.71 -14.88 5.43
CA THR A 208 17.01 -14.24 5.65
C THR A 208 16.86 -12.86 6.30
N TYR A 209 15.88 -12.08 5.85
CA TYR A 209 15.56 -10.79 6.46
C TYR A 209 15.07 -10.96 7.89
N ALA A 210 14.09 -11.85 8.13
CA ALA A 210 13.51 -12.09 9.44
C ALA A 210 14.58 -12.47 10.49
N GLN A 211 15.51 -13.35 10.12
CA GLN A 211 16.62 -13.73 11.00
C GLN A 211 17.52 -12.54 11.35
N LYS A 212 17.86 -11.68 10.38
CA LYS A 212 18.71 -10.51 10.60
C LYS A 212 18.01 -9.42 11.42
N ALA A 213 16.73 -9.19 11.16
CA ALA A 213 15.91 -8.20 11.86
C ALA A 213 15.48 -8.68 13.26
N GLY A 214 15.62 -9.97 13.57
CA GLY A 214 15.22 -10.55 14.85
C GLY A 214 13.72 -10.81 14.98
N ILE A 215 13.01 -10.98 13.85
CA ILE A 215 11.57 -11.25 13.82
C ILE A 215 11.26 -12.61 14.44
N LYS A 216 10.31 -12.63 15.38
CA LYS A 216 9.86 -13.81 16.12
C LYS A 216 8.38 -14.11 15.94
N LYS A 217 7.60 -13.10 15.49
CA LYS A 217 6.15 -13.18 15.33
C LYS A 217 5.78 -12.83 13.90
N LEU A 218 4.77 -13.53 13.38
CA LEU A 218 4.23 -13.30 12.05
C LEU A 218 2.72 -13.12 12.14
N ALA A 219 2.22 -12.03 11.52
CA ALA A 219 0.82 -11.91 11.17
C ALA A 219 0.69 -12.38 9.71
N VAL A 220 0.09 -13.54 9.49
CA VAL A 220 -0.06 -14.13 8.15
C VAL A 220 -1.44 -13.79 7.60
N LEU A 221 -1.49 -13.15 6.43
CA LEU A 221 -2.72 -12.74 5.76
C LEU A 221 -3.10 -13.75 4.69
N GLY A 222 -4.31 -14.26 4.76
CA GLY A 222 -4.84 -15.31 3.89
C GLY A 222 -4.85 -16.69 4.53
N GLY A 223 -5.47 -17.63 3.85
CA GLY A 223 -5.57 -19.01 4.29
C GLY A 223 -4.31 -19.84 4.01
N THR A 224 -4.25 -21.05 4.57
CA THR A 224 -3.13 -22.00 4.40
C THR A 224 -2.99 -22.54 2.97
N ASP A 225 -3.97 -22.29 2.12
CA ASP A 225 -3.97 -22.57 0.68
C ASP A 225 -3.18 -21.53 -0.15
N VAL A 226 -2.85 -20.37 0.42
CA VAL A 226 -2.03 -19.33 -0.23
C VAL A 226 -0.66 -19.15 0.43
N ILE A 227 -0.58 -19.28 1.77
CA ILE A 227 0.68 -19.32 2.53
C ILE A 227 0.57 -20.45 3.54
N ALA A 228 1.23 -21.57 3.27
CA ALA A 228 1.18 -22.73 4.14
C ALA A 228 1.83 -22.44 5.51
N ASP A 229 1.28 -23.02 6.58
CA ASP A 229 1.83 -22.92 7.94
C ASP A 229 3.31 -23.34 7.99
N LYS A 230 3.69 -24.33 7.19
CA LYS A 230 5.07 -24.77 7.06
C LYS A 230 5.98 -23.63 6.58
N THR A 231 5.54 -22.87 5.58
CA THR A 231 6.29 -21.73 5.03
C THR A 231 6.44 -20.62 6.07
N ALA A 232 5.36 -20.21 6.71
CA ALA A 232 5.40 -19.22 7.78
C ALA A 232 6.35 -19.66 8.92
N ASN A 233 6.25 -20.90 9.39
CA ASN A 233 7.12 -21.46 10.42
C ASN A 233 8.60 -21.54 10.02
N MET A 234 8.90 -21.67 8.72
CA MET A 234 10.29 -21.68 8.26
C MET A 234 10.93 -20.29 8.22
N ILE A 235 10.13 -19.23 8.13
CA ILE A 235 10.64 -17.85 8.08
C ILE A 235 11.20 -17.42 9.45
N VAL A 236 10.60 -17.83 10.55
CA VAL A 236 11.02 -17.44 11.93
C VAL A 236 11.89 -18.48 12.64
N LYS A 237 12.20 -19.59 11.97
CA LYS A 237 13.19 -20.59 12.45
C LYS A 237 14.57 -20.29 11.87
#